data_fa13ce06693b6076861b078d6c948be7
#
_entry.id   fa13ce06693b6076861b078d6c948be7
#
_cell.length_a   1.000
_cell.length_b   1.000
_cell.length_c   1.000
_cell.angle_alpha   90.00
_cell.angle_beta   90.00
_cell.angle_gamma   90.00
#
_symmetry.space_group_name_H-M   'P 1'
#
loop_
_entity.id
_entity.type
_entity.pdbx_description
1 polymer ?
#
loop_
_entity_poly.entity_id
_entity_poly.type
_entity_poly.pdbx_seq_one_letter_code
_entity_poly.pdbx_strand_id
1 'polypeptide(L)'
;MEGPASRLRDEGLDPGSWSNGPGDRYAAHEHGYDKVIVVERGSIRFGLPARGQTIDLAVGDRLELPAGTAHDAIVGGHGVTCLEAHLPSGTLERPQRRGVGEW
;
A
#
# COMPACT_ATOMS: atom_id res chain seq x y z
N MET A 1 -2.71 21.98 6.48
CA MET A 1 -3.07 20.58 6.70
C MET A 1 -2.17 19.68 5.86
N GLU A 2 -1.53 18.73 6.48
CA GLU A 2 -0.64 17.82 5.76
C GLU A 2 -1.42 16.72 5.06
N GLY A 3 -1.14 16.53 3.76
CA GLY A 3 -1.61 15.38 3.03
C GLY A 3 -0.72 14.17 3.22
N PRO A 4 -1.14 13.00 2.71
CA PRO A 4 -0.37 11.75 2.88
C PRO A 4 1.05 11.84 2.31
N ALA A 5 1.25 12.49 1.16
CA ALA A 5 2.58 12.62 0.58
C ALA A 5 3.52 13.39 1.49
N SER A 6 3.04 14.50 2.07
CA SER A 6 3.82 15.31 3.01
C SER A 6 4.18 14.51 4.26
N ARG A 7 3.24 13.73 4.77
CA ARG A 7 3.46 12.89 5.96
C ARG A 7 4.51 11.80 5.70
N LEU A 8 4.48 11.20 4.51
CA LEU A 8 5.50 10.22 4.12
C LEU A 8 6.87 10.86 3.99
N ARG A 9 6.95 12.08 3.43
CA ARG A 9 8.22 12.82 3.34
C ARG A 9 8.76 13.17 4.72
N ASP A 10 7.88 13.49 5.67
CA ASP A 10 8.28 13.76 7.05
C ASP A 10 8.92 12.53 7.71
N GLU A 11 8.59 11.32 7.24
CA GLU A 11 9.23 10.08 7.67
C GLU A 11 10.55 9.79 6.94
N GLY A 12 10.96 10.68 6.04
CA GLY A 12 12.16 10.46 5.23
C GLY A 12 11.94 9.63 3.98
N LEU A 13 10.67 9.40 3.59
CA LEU A 13 10.31 8.60 2.43
C LEU A 13 10.14 9.48 1.20
N ASP A 14 10.29 8.85 0.02
CA ASP A 14 10.13 9.52 -1.28
C ASP A 14 8.96 8.89 -2.04
N PRO A 15 7.72 9.34 -1.79
CA PRO A 15 6.55 8.71 -2.40
C PRO A 15 6.39 9.06 -3.88
N GLY A 16 6.10 8.04 -4.68
CA GLY A 16 5.61 8.18 -6.04
C GLY A 16 4.12 7.87 -6.08
N SER A 17 3.45 8.26 -7.15
CA SER A 17 2.01 8.10 -7.32
C SER A 17 1.70 7.17 -8.49
N TRP A 18 0.68 6.33 -8.32
CA TRP A 18 0.16 5.53 -9.42
C TRP A 18 -1.37 5.39 -9.29
N SER A 19 -2.02 5.14 -10.44
CA SER A 19 -3.48 5.01 -10.51
C SER A 19 -3.86 3.84 -11.40
N ASN A 20 -4.99 3.20 -11.05
CA ASN A 20 -5.57 2.13 -11.84
C ASN A 20 -7.09 2.27 -11.88
N GLY A 21 -7.69 1.71 -12.94
CA GLY A 21 -9.12 1.77 -13.16
C GLY A 21 -9.94 0.79 -12.32
N PRO A 22 -11.26 0.99 -12.29
CA PRO A 22 -12.14 0.11 -11.52
C PRO A 22 -11.99 -1.36 -11.92
N GLY A 23 -11.85 -2.24 -10.93
CA GLY A 23 -11.78 -3.67 -11.14
C GLY A 23 -10.45 -4.19 -11.67
N ASP A 24 -9.46 -3.33 -11.91
CA ASP A 24 -8.13 -3.78 -12.34
C ASP A 24 -7.54 -4.76 -11.33
N ARG A 25 -6.84 -5.77 -11.84
CA ARG A 25 -6.26 -6.82 -11.02
C ARG A 25 -4.76 -6.89 -11.19
N TYR A 26 -4.08 -7.17 -10.08
CA TYR A 26 -2.66 -7.50 -10.07
C TYR A 26 -2.50 -8.95 -9.63
N ALA A 27 -1.81 -9.75 -10.45
CA ALA A 27 -1.46 -11.12 -10.07
C ALA A 27 -0.50 -11.11 -8.89
N ALA A 28 -0.51 -12.21 -8.13
CA ALA A 28 0.37 -12.34 -6.98
C ALA A 28 1.85 -12.23 -7.39
N HIS A 29 2.57 -11.38 -6.69
CA HIS A 29 4.00 -11.14 -6.90
C HIS A 29 4.63 -10.66 -5.59
N GLU A 30 5.96 -10.60 -5.56
CA GLU A 30 6.70 -10.07 -4.43
C GLU A 30 7.86 -9.20 -4.92
N HIS A 31 8.41 -8.41 -4.02
CA HIS A 31 9.49 -7.49 -4.32
C HIS A 31 10.67 -7.73 -3.39
N GLY A 32 11.87 -7.38 -3.84
CA GLY A 32 13.11 -7.49 -3.05
C GLY A 32 13.37 -6.29 -2.14
N TYR A 33 12.37 -5.45 -1.94
CA TYR A 33 12.44 -4.26 -1.09
C TYR A 33 11.17 -4.17 -0.24
N ASP A 34 11.24 -3.45 0.86
CA ASP A 34 10.07 -3.13 1.67
C ASP A 34 9.33 -1.98 1.02
N LYS A 35 8.01 -1.92 1.18
CA LYS A 35 7.25 -0.79 0.64
C LYS A 35 6.09 -0.38 1.54
N VAL A 36 5.74 0.88 1.40
CA VAL A 36 4.58 1.50 2.05
C VAL A 36 3.65 2.00 0.95
N ILE A 37 2.38 1.65 1.04
CA ILE A 37 1.34 2.10 0.12
C ILE A 37 0.30 2.86 0.90
N VAL A 38 -0.13 4.03 0.40
CA VAL A 38 -1.20 4.84 0.99
C VAL A 38 -2.22 5.16 -0.08
N VAL A 39 -3.50 4.97 0.21
CA VAL A 39 -4.57 5.33 -0.71
C VAL A 39 -4.88 6.82 -0.61
N GLU A 40 -4.77 7.53 -1.74
CA GLU A 40 -5.17 8.93 -1.85
C GLU A 40 -6.61 9.10 -2.33
N ARG A 41 -7.08 8.21 -3.22
CA ARG A 41 -8.42 8.27 -3.82
C ARG A 41 -8.90 6.85 -4.10
N GLY A 42 -10.19 6.62 -3.95
CA GLY A 42 -10.79 5.33 -4.26
C GLY A 42 -10.48 4.26 -3.22
N SER A 43 -10.35 3.03 -3.68
CA SER A 43 -10.11 1.88 -2.80
C SER A 43 -9.43 0.75 -3.54
N ILE A 44 -8.79 -0.15 -2.77
CA ILE A 44 -8.12 -1.33 -3.30
C ILE A 44 -8.12 -2.42 -2.23
N ARG A 45 -8.24 -3.68 -2.65
CA ARG A 45 -8.11 -4.83 -1.76
C ARG A 45 -6.84 -5.57 -2.11
N PHE A 46 -5.97 -5.74 -1.12
CA PHE A 46 -4.79 -6.58 -1.23
C PHE A 46 -5.06 -7.96 -0.66
N GLY A 47 -4.55 -9.00 -1.35
CA GLY A 47 -4.51 -10.34 -0.81
C GLY A 47 -3.09 -10.71 -0.44
N LEU A 48 -2.94 -11.42 0.68
CA LEU A 48 -1.68 -11.99 1.14
C LEU A 48 -1.85 -13.52 1.13
N PRO A 49 -1.64 -14.17 -0.03
CA PRO A 49 -2.00 -15.59 -0.17
C PRO A 49 -1.29 -16.51 0.80
N ALA A 50 -0.03 -16.26 1.13
CA ALA A 50 0.72 -17.10 2.07
C ALA A 50 0.18 -17.00 3.50
N ARG A 51 -0.62 -15.98 3.80
CA ARG A 51 -1.21 -15.76 5.14
C ARG A 51 -2.71 -16.02 5.16
N GLY A 52 -3.32 -16.30 4.00
CA GLY A 52 -4.77 -16.45 3.89
C GLY A 52 -5.54 -15.17 4.29
N GLN A 53 -4.97 -14.01 4.04
CA GLN A 53 -5.48 -12.74 4.52
C GLN A 53 -5.84 -11.80 3.38
N THR A 54 -6.92 -11.03 3.53
CA THR A 54 -7.24 -9.92 2.65
C THR A 54 -7.27 -8.63 3.46
N ILE A 55 -6.84 -7.53 2.82
CA ILE A 55 -6.73 -6.22 3.47
C ILE A 55 -7.37 -5.19 2.56
N ASP A 56 -8.44 -4.55 3.03
CA ASP A 56 -9.11 -3.47 2.32
C ASP A 56 -8.50 -2.14 2.72
N LEU A 57 -8.15 -1.32 1.72
CA LEU A 57 -7.66 0.03 1.94
C LEU A 57 -8.60 1.04 1.30
N ALA A 58 -8.98 2.04 2.09
CA ALA A 58 -9.71 3.21 1.66
C ALA A 58 -8.83 4.46 1.85
N VAL A 59 -9.36 5.62 1.47
CA VAL A 59 -8.60 6.89 1.54
C VAL A 59 -7.98 7.11 2.92
N GLY A 60 -6.68 7.33 2.94
CA GLY A 60 -5.91 7.56 4.16
C GLY A 60 -5.33 6.31 4.81
N ASP A 61 -5.76 5.13 4.38
CA ASP A 61 -5.21 3.87 4.89
C ASP A 61 -3.83 3.60 4.32
N ARG A 62 -2.99 3.00 5.14
CA ARG A 62 -1.60 2.66 4.82
C ARG A 62 -1.37 1.17 4.97
N LEU A 63 -0.66 0.59 4.02
CA LEU A 63 -0.21 -0.81 4.08
C LEU A 63 1.30 -0.84 4.06
N GLU A 64 1.89 -1.57 5.01
CA GLU A 64 3.32 -1.81 5.10
C GLU A 64 3.58 -3.25 4.67
N LEU A 65 4.42 -3.43 3.65
CA LEU A 65 4.75 -4.75 3.10
C LEU A 65 6.25 -4.99 3.13
N PRO A 66 6.73 -5.90 3.99
CA PRO A 66 8.14 -6.32 3.95
C PRO A 66 8.50 -6.99 2.62
N ALA A 67 9.77 -6.91 2.24
CA ALA A 67 10.30 -7.63 1.10
C ALA A 67 9.96 -9.12 1.19
N GLY A 68 9.71 -9.76 0.06
CA GLY A 68 9.36 -11.18 0.01
C GLY A 68 7.94 -11.52 0.40
N THR A 69 7.09 -10.52 0.70
CA THR A 69 5.68 -10.77 1.01
C THR A 69 4.89 -10.85 -0.30
N ALA A 70 4.44 -12.04 -0.65
CA ALA A 70 3.59 -12.23 -1.83
C ALA A 70 2.26 -11.52 -1.64
N HIS A 71 1.84 -10.76 -2.63
CA HIS A 71 0.56 -10.03 -2.58
C HIS A 71 -0.05 -9.92 -3.97
N ASP A 72 -1.36 -9.97 -4.00
CA ASP A 72 -2.17 -9.65 -5.17
C ASP A 72 -3.08 -8.47 -4.84
N ALA A 73 -3.83 -7.97 -5.80
CA ALA A 73 -4.74 -6.86 -5.56
C ALA A 73 -5.88 -6.82 -6.56
N ILE A 74 -6.99 -6.23 -6.12
CA ILE A 74 -8.10 -5.86 -6.99
C ILE A 74 -8.54 -4.44 -6.63
N VAL A 75 -8.64 -3.59 -7.65
CA VAL A 75 -9.05 -2.19 -7.50
C VAL A 75 -10.57 -2.11 -7.31
N GLY A 76 -11.01 -1.23 -6.42
CA GLY A 76 -12.43 -1.04 -6.15
C GLY A 76 -13.20 -0.41 -7.29
N GLY A 77 -14.53 -0.29 -7.13
CA GLY A 77 -15.46 0.13 -8.16
C GLY A 77 -15.32 1.57 -8.66
N HIS A 78 -14.55 2.39 -7.97
CA HIS A 78 -14.28 3.79 -8.34
C HIS A 78 -12.83 4.04 -8.75
N GLY A 79 -12.05 2.97 -8.96
CA GLY A 79 -10.62 3.10 -9.24
C GLY A 79 -9.82 3.36 -7.96
N VAL A 80 -8.53 3.59 -8.13
CA VAL A 80 -7.63 3.91 -7.02
C VAL A 80 -6.49 4.80 -7.49
N THR A 81 -6.10 5.74 -6.63
CA THR A 81 -4.82 6.43 -6.72
C THR A 81 -4.08 6.20 -5.43
N CYS A 82 -2.87 5.68 -5.54
CA CYS A 82 -2.02 5.36 -4.39
C CYS A 82 -0.71 6.13 -4.44
N LEU A 83 -0.18 6.37 -3.25
CA LEU A 83 1.22 6.74 -3.07
C LEU A 83 1.98 5.48 -2.68
N GLU A 84 3.21 5.38 -3.14
CA GLU A 84 4.07 4.24 -2.82
C GLU A 84 5.49 4.74 -2.59
N ALA A 85 6.10 4.28 -1.50
CA ALA A 85 7.48 4.56 -1.18
C ALA A 85 8.20 3.24 -0.87
N HIS A 86 9.48 3.18 -1.22
CA HIS A 86 10.30 1.99 -1.03
C HIS A 86 11.31 2.21 0.10
N LEU A 87 11.58 1.13 0.83
CA LEU A 87 12.54 1.10 1.91
C LEU A 87 13.51 -0.08 1.70
N PRO A 88 14.71 -0.01 2.28
CA PRO A 88 15.63 -1.16 2.23
C PRO A 88 14.96 -2.40 2.83
N SER A 89 15.24 -3.56 2.21
CA SER A 89 14.79 -4.85 2.75
C SER A 89 15.22 -5.00 4.21
N GLY A 90 14.30 -5.47 5.05
CA GLY A 90 14.56 -5.67 6.48
C GLY A 90 14.20 -4.47 7.37
N THR A 91 13.66 -3.40 6.80
CA THR A 91 13.19 -2.24 7.57
C THR A 91 11.89 -2.53 8.30
N LEU A 92 10.98 -3.23 7.64
CA LEU A 92 9.67 -3.59 8.19
C LEU A 92 9.69 -5.03 8.71
N GLU A 93 9.02 -5.29 9.84
CA GLU A 93 9.03 -6.61 10.46
C GLU A 93 7.94 -7.54 9.92
N ARG A 94 6.76 -6.98 9.58
CA ARG A 94 5.61 -7.77 9.16
C ARG A 94 4.66 -6.92 8.32
N PRO A 95 3.77 -7.55 7.52
CA PRO A 95 2.69 -6.84 6.87
C PRO A 95 1.79 -6.20 7.91
N GLN A 96 1.44 -4.93 7.72
CA GLN A 96 0.60 -4.22 8.67
C GLN A 96 -0.22 -3.14 7.99
N ARG A 97 -1.53 -3.13 8.30
CA ARG A 97 -2.43 -2.05 7.91
C ARG A 97 -2.51 -1.03 9.03
N ARG A 98 -2.42 0.25 8.67
CA ARG A 98 -2.66 1.35 9.59
C ARG A 98 -3.74 2.24 9.00
N GLY A 99 -4.78 2.53 9.76
CA GLY A 99 -5.85 3.40 9.34
C GLY A 99 -5.53 4.87 9.56
N VAL A 100 -6.48 5.72 9.17
CA VAL A 100 -6.39 7.17 9.40
C VAL A 100 -6.21 7.43 10.89
N GLY A 101 -5.25 8.29 11.22
CA GLY A 101 -4.92 8.61 12.61
C GLY A 101 -3.98 7.62 13.29
N GLU A 102 -3.60 6.54 12.62
CA GLU A 102 -2.69 5.51 13.16
C GLU A 102 -1.25 5.66 12.65
N TRP A 103 -1.04 6.67 11.84
CA TRP A 103 0.30 6.90 11.27
C TRP A 103 0.52 8.35 10.92
#